data_2a283355f4d9c31561893a1ecd902e43
#
_entry.id   2a283355f4d9c31561893a1ecd902e43
#
_cell.length_a   1.000
_cell.length_b   1.000
_cell.length_c   1.000
_cell.angle_alpha   90.00
_cell.angle_beta   90.00
_cell.angle_gamma   90.00
#
_symmetry.space_group_name_H-M   'P 1'
#
loop_
_entity.id
_entity.type
_entity.pdbx_description
1 polymer ?
#
loop_
_entity_poly.entity_id
_entity_poly.type
_entity_poly.pdbx_seq_one_letter_code
_entity_poly.pdbx_strand_id
1 'polypeptide(L)'
;MKKRLLSLLVALCMAVTLLPVSAITAWAEEGGSTLKPLQIRSGYPVLDDITPTTDSQNHEIYTGDGWSYDATAKVLTIAPENPTTYDLKECGNIRLDPKSILCSAIIGENATIENGKFWDTGNHGSSITNDGTITSGVYSMHVINHGTITGGMFSSTVTNTGTIKGGIFHKKPKDGQVADGYTFESEFPAEW
;
A
#
# COMPACT_ATOMS: atom_id res chain seq x y z
N MET A 1 -49.99 22.19 -22.62
CA MET A 1 -48.96 22.18 -21.55
C MET A 1 -47.93 21.03 -21.68
N LYS A 2 -48.34 19.78 -21.96
CA LYS A 2 -47.41 18.61 -22.06
C LYS A 2 -46.33 18.74 -23.14
N LYS A 3 -46.63 19.33 -24.33
CA LYS A 3 -45.62 19.48 -25.41
C LYS A 3 -44.50 20.49 -25.10
N ARG A 4 -44.78 21.53 -24.29
CA ARG A 4 -43.77 22.52 -23.87
C ARG A 4 -42.83 21.96 -22.80
N LEU A 5 -43.36 21.10 -21.94
CA LEU A 5 -42.55 20.44 -20.88
C LEU A 5 -41.55 19.43 -21.48
N LEU A 6 -41.99 18.68 -22.50
CA LEU A 6 -41.14 17.73 -23.22
C LEU A 6 -40.00 18.42 -23.97
N SER A 7 -40.30 19.58 -24.62
CA SER A 7 -39.30 20.39 -25.33
C SER A 7 -38.24 20.97 -24.37
N LEU A 8 -38.64 21.35 -23.15
CA LEU A 8 -37.72 21.87 -22.13
C LEU A 8 -36.82 20.76 -21.59
N LEU A 9 -37.36 19.56 -21.41
CA LEU A 9 -36.60 18.39 -20.94
C LEU A 9 -35.53 17.96 -21.96
N VAL A 10 -35.89 17.92 -23.25
CA VAL A 10 -34.94 17.59 -24.33
C VAL A 10 -33.84 18.65 -24.45
N ALA A 11 -34.19 19.94 -24.35
CA ALA A 11 -33.19 21.02 -24.35
C ALA A 11 -32.23 20.93 -23.16
N LEU A 12 -32.74 20.57 -21.98
CA LEU A 12 -31.92 20.38 -20.80
C LEU A 12 -30.96 19.18 -20.94
N CYS A 13 -31.44 18.07 -21.49
CA CYS A 13 -30.61 16.89 -21.78
C CYS A 13 -29.52 17.20 -22.81
N MET A 14 -29.82 17.96 -23.86
CA MET A 14 -28.80 18.37 -24.85
C MET A 14 -27.77 19.34 -24.28
N ALA A 15 -28.15 20.22 -23.37
CA ALA A 15 -27.24 21.14 -22.73
C ALA A 15 -26.19 20.38 -21.84
N VAL A 16 -26.62 19.31 -21.16
CA VAL A 16 -25.72 18.49 -20.34
C VAL A 16 -24.74 17.68 -21.19
N THR A 17 -25.17 17.22 -22.39
CA THR A 17 -24.28 16.43 -23.28
C THR A 17 -23.30 17.28 -24.08
N LEU A 18 -23.48 18.61 -24.13
CA LEU A 18 -22.60 19.54 -24.83
C LEU A 18 -21.55 20.19 -23.90
N LEU A 19 -21.58 19.91 -22.60
CA LEU A 19 -20.52 20.36 -21.72
C LEU A 19 -19.23 19.63 -22.13
N PRO A 20 -18.15 20.37 -22.41
CA PRO A 20 -16.86 19.73 -22.70
C PRO A 20 -16.45 18.87 -21.47
N VAL A 21 -15.93 17.66 -21.74
CA VAL A 21 -15.50 16.72 -20.71
C VAL A 21 -14.54 17.38 -19.70
N SER A 22 -13.77 18.39 -20.16
CA SER A 22 -12.92 19.22 -19.30
C SER A 22 -13.68 20.03 -18.24
N ALA A 23 -14.96 20.36 -18.47
CA ALA A 23 -15.77 21.07 -17.46
C ALA A 23 -16.31 20.13 -16.38
N ILE A 24 -16.43 18.84 -16.68
CA ILE A 24 -16.85 17.81 -15.70
C ILE A 24 -15.67 17.42 -14.81
N THR A 25 -14.47 17.38 -15.38
CA THR A 25 -13.24 17.10 -14.61
C THR A 25 -12.87 18.24 -13.67
N ALA A 26 -13.13 19.51 -14.06
CA ALA A 26 -12.87 20.66 -13.18
C ALA A 26 -13.74 20.70 -11.91
N TRP A 27 -14.88 20.01 -11.89
CA TRP A 27 -15.71 19.91 -10.67
C TRP A 27 -15.36 18.70 -9.80
N ALA A 28 -14.61 17.73 -10.34
CA ALA A 28 -14.09 16.60 -9.59
C ALA A 28 -12.74 16.93 -8.91
N GLU A 29 -12.05 18.00 -9.31
CA GLU A 29 -10.78 18.41 -8.74
C GLU A 29 -10.88 19.34 -7.52
N GLU A 30 -12.07 19.91 -7.21
CA GLU A 30 -12.23 20.73 -5.99
C GLU A 30 -12.38 19.94 -4.68
N GLY A 31 -12.32 18.61 -4.73
CA GLY A 31 -12.25 17.72 -3.58
C GLY A 31 -10.93 16.97 -3.47
N GLY A 32 -9.87 17.48 -4.09
CA GLY A 32 -8.54 16.88 -3.97
C GLY A 32 -8.17 16.74 -2.49
N SER A 33 -7.93 15.51 -2.05
CA SER A 33 -7.43 15.23 -0.70
C SER A 33 -6.27 16.16 -0.40
N THR A 34 -6.38 16.96 0.64
CA THR A 34 -5.27 17.80 1.16
C THR A 34 -4.18 16.93 1.77
N LEU A 35 -4.44 15.63 1.88
CA LEU A 35 -3.51 14.67 2.43
C LEU A 35 -2.35 14.42 1.48
N LYS A 36 -1.16 14.33 2.03
CA LYS A 36 0.07 14.10 1.26
C LYS A 36 0.16 12.64 0.79
N PRO A 37 0.58 12.38 -0.46
CA PRO A 37 0.85 11.03 -0.91
C PRO A 37 2.03 10.42 -0.13
N LEU A 38 2.04 9.09 -0.02
CA LEU A 38 3.14 8.39 0.63
C LEU A 38 4.44 8.61 -0.14
N GLN A 39 5.42 9.21 0.53
CA GLN A 39 6.80 9.32 0.06
C GLN A 39 7.73 8.79 1.15
N ILE A 40 8.76 8.06 0.75
CA ILE A 40 9.75 7.50 1.67
C ILE A 40 11.14 8.00 1.27
N ARG A 41 11.86 8.58 2.24
CA ARG A 41 13.23 9.06 2.08
C ARG A 41 14.09 8.53 3.22
N SER A 42 15.26 8.03 2.90
CA SER A 42 16.21 7.49 3.89
C SER A 42 15.61 6.40 4.80
N GLY A 43 14.61 5.65 4.30
CA GLY A 43 13.99 4.52 4.99
C GLY A 43 12.76 4.85 5.84
N TYR A 44 12.24 6.07 5.80
CA TYR A 44 11.04 6.48 6.56
C TYR A 44 10.13 7.43 5.76
N PRO A 45 8.85 7.56 6.15
CA PRO A 45 7.94 8.50 5.52
C PRO A 45 8.46 9.92 5.57
N VAL A 46 8.24 10.67 4.49
CA VAL A 46 8.51 12.11 4.44
C VAL A 46 7.38 12.81 5.18
N LEU A 47 7.70 13.44 6.31
CA LEU A 47 6.74 14.07 7.20
C LEU A 47 6.72 15.62 7.03
N ASP A 48 7.46 16.12 6.05
CA ASP A 48 7.54 17.57 5.77
C ASP A 48 6.13 18.13 5.51
N ASP A 49 5.80 19.23 6.18
CA ASP A 49 4.50 19.91 6.09
C ASP A 49 3.27 19.05 6.52
N ILE A 50 3.48 17.99 7.30
CA ILE A 50 2.40 17.22 7.93
C ILE A 50 2.38 17.52 9.43
N THR A 51 1.27 18.08 9.91
CA THR A 51 1.07 18.28 11.34
C THR A 51 0.57 16.99 11.96
N PRO A 52 1.27 16.43 12.95
CA PRO A 52 0.80 15.21 13.62
C PRO A 52 -0.43 15.47 14.46
N THR A 53 -1.21 14.43 14.67
CA THR A 53 -2.25 14.35 15.70
C THR A 53 -1.77 13.48 16.85
N THR A 54 -2.43 13.56 17.98
CA THR A 54 -2.13 12.72 19.14
C THR A 54 -3.31 11.77 19.39
N ASP A 55 -3.04 10.47 19.48
CA ASP A 55 -4.05 9.47 19.79
C ASP A 55 -4.40 9.42 21.29
N SER A 56 -5.32 8.53 21.69
CA SER A 56 -5.76 8.35 23.08
C SER A 56 -4.65 7.81 24.00
N GLN A 57 -3.56 7.28 23.45
CA GLN A 57 -2.40 6.76 24.16
C GLN A 57 -1.24 7.76 24.18
N ASN A 58 -1.48 8.98 23.69
CA ASN A 58 -0.49 10.05 23.54
C ASN A 58 0.62 9.74 22.54
N HIS A 59 0.32 8.92 21.53
CA HIS A 59 1.22 8.68 20.41
C HIS A 59 1.10 9.80 19.37
N GLU A 60 2.23 10.17 18.79
CA GLU A 60 2.30 11.13 17.71
C GLU A 60 2.04 10.44 16.37
N ILE A 61 0.91 10.75 15.73
CA ILE A 61 0.43 10.11 14.51
C ILE A 61 0.46 11.10 13.34
N TYR A 62 1.18 10.75 12.30
CA TYR A 62 1.19 11.45 11.02
C TYR A 62 0.27 10.72 10.05
N THR A 63 -0.58 11.44 9.32
CA THR A 63 -1.51 10.87 8.35
C THR A 63 -1.34 11.50 6.98
N GLY A 64 -1.43 10.67 5.95
CA GLY A 64 -1.41 11.09 4.56
C GLY A 64 -2.50 10.41 3.75
N ASP A 65 -2.38 10.45 2.43
CA ASP A 65 -3.35 9.85 1.52
C ASP A 65 -3.21 8.32 1.53
N GLY A 66 -4.10 7.66 2.24
CA GLY A 66 -4.13 6.20 2.40
C GLY A 66 -2.98 5.62 3.23
N TRP A 67 -2.29 6.42 4.04
CA TRP A 67 -1.24 5.95 4.95
C TRP A 67 -1.23 6.71 6.27
N SER A 68 -0.67 6.08 7.29
CA SER A 68 -0.36 6.72 8.58
C SER A 68 0.98 6.24 9.12
N TYR A 69 1.61 7.05 9.93
CA TYR A 69 2.84 6.71 10.63
C TYR A 69 2.73 7.07 12.11
N ASP A 70 2.84 6.05 12.96
CA ASP A 70 2.97 6.21 14.40
C ASP A 70 4.44 6.42 14.75
N ALA A 71 4.82 7.65 15.09
CA ALA A 71 6.19 8.01 15.39
C ALA A 71 6.66 7.44 16.74
N THR A 72 5.75 7.13 17.65
CA THR A 72 6.03 6.53 18.95
C THR A 72 6.26 5.03 18.83
N ALA A 73 5.32 4.31 18.21
CA ALA A 73 5.44 2.88 17.95
C ALA A 73 6.36 2.55 16.77
N LYS A 74 6.67 3.55 15.93
CA LYS A 74 7.47 3.42 14.70
C LYS A 74 6.84 2.45 13.71
N VAL A 75 5.54 2.55 13.51
CA VAL A 75 4.75 1.69 12.62
C VAL A 75 4.24 2.50 11.44
N LEU A 76 4.58 2.07 10.22
CA LEU A 76 3.99 2.59 8.99
C LEU A 76 2.79 1.71 8.62
N THR A 77 1.62 2.33 8.47
CA THR A 77 0.41 1.67 7.97
C THR A 77 0.05 2.24 6.61
N ILE A 78 -0.13 1.38 5.61
CA ILE A 78 -0.60 1.74 4.27
C ILE A 78 -1.97 1.09 4.12
N ALA A 79 -3.04 1.85 4.34
CA ALA A 79 -4.41 1.35 4.40
C ALA A 79 -5.38 2.37 3.77
N PRO A 80 -5.42 2.45 2.42
CA PRO A 80 -6.34 3.35 1.74
C PRO A 80 -7.79 2.87 1.89
N GLU A 81 -8.75 3.79 1.86
CA GLU A 81 -10.18 3.46 1.91
C GLU A 81 -10.65 2.72 0.67
N ASN A 82 -10.06 3.03 -0.49
CA ASN A 82 -10.39 2.40 -1.77
C ASN A 82 -9.19 1.61 -2.30
N PRO A 83 -9.41 0.59 -3.17
CA PRO A 83 -8.32 -0.16 -3.77
C PRO A 83 -7.29 0.76 -4.45
N THR A 84 -6.07 0.77 -3.95
CA THR A 84 -4.99 1.67 -4.39
C THR A 84 -3.69 0.91 -4.53
N THR A 85 -2.99 1.16 -5.65
CA THR A 85 -1.66 0.61 -5.89
C THR A 85 -0.59 1.63 -5.54
N TYR A 86 0.39 1.21 -4.73
CA TYR A 86 1.57 1.97 -4.36
C TYR A 86 2.79 1.39 -5.06
N ASP A 87 3.29 2.07 -6.09
CA ASP A 87 4.59 1.77 -6.68
C ASP A 87 5.70 2.40 -5.84
N LEU A 88 6.43 1.58 -5.10
CA LEU A 88 7.48 2.01 -4.18
C LEU A 88 8.88 1.99 -4.83
N LYS A 89 8.98 1.91 -6.14
CA LYS A 89 10.25 1.84 -6.89
C LYS A 89 11.18 2.99 -6.56
N GLU A 90 10.67 4.19 -6.50
CA GLU A 90 11.44 5.41 -6.23
C GLU A 90 11.72 5.64 -4.73
N CYS A 91 11.08 4.85 -3.85
CA CYS A 91 11.26 5.00 -2.40
C CYS A 91 12.61 4.49 -1.88
N GLY A 92 13.37 3.74 -2.70
CA GLY A 92 14.61 3.11 -2.27
C GLY A 92 14.39 2.03 -1.21
N ASN A 93 15.37 1.84 -0.32
CA ASN A 93 15.27 0.85 0.74
C ASN A 93 14.45 1.37 1.92
N ILE A 94 13.38 0.65 2.28
CA ILE A 94 12.56 0.92 3.45
C ILE A 94 13.14 0.09 4.59
N ARG A 95 13.71 0.75 5.58
CA ARG A 95 14.39 0.08 6.70
C ARG A 95 13.42 -0.15 7.84
N LEU A 96 13.20 -1.42 8.16
CA LEU A 96 12.46 -1.85 9.34
C LEU A 96 13.46 -2.35 10.39
N ASP A 97 13.85 -1.49 11.31
CA ASP A 97 14.87 -1.79 12.32
C ASP A 97 14.61 -0.94 13.57
N PRO A 98 14.63 -1.48 14.79
CA PRO A 98 14.45 -0.70 16.03
C PRO A 98 15.46 0.45 16.19
N LYS A 99 16.62 0.36 15.56
CA LYS A 99 17.61 1.45 15.53
C LYS A 99 17.34 2.47 14.43
N SER A 100 16.52 2.12 13.46
CA SER A 100 15.99 3.02 12.44
C SER A 100 14.62 3.56 12.87
N ILE A 101 13.96 4.28 12.00
CA ILE A 101 12.72 5.00 12.35
C ILE A 101 11.49 4.11 12.24
N LEU A 102 11.56 2.99 11.49
CA LEU A 102 10.44 2.07 11.33
C LEU A 102 10.74 0.74 12.02
N CYS A 103 9.83 0.26 12.88
CA CYS A 103 9.91 -1.07 13.48
C CYS A 103 9.06 -2.10 12.73
N SER A 104 7.94 -1.68 12.13
CA SER A 104 7.03 -2.56 11.41
C SER A 104 6.29 -1.81 10.30
N ALA A 105 5.76 -2.56 9.34
CA ALA A 105 4.84 -2.04 8.34
C ALA A 105 3.57 -2.89 8.29
N ILE A 106 2.43 -2.24 8.07
CA ILE A 106 1.12 -2.87 7.89
C ILE A 106 0.59 -2.47 6.51
N ILE A 107 0.25 -3.46 5.71
CA ILE A 107 -0.37 -3.30 4.38
C ILE A 107 -1.83 -3.71 4.53
N GLY A 108 -2.74 -2.75 4.50
CA GLY A 108 -4.18 -2.97 4.67
C GLY A 108 -4.85 -3.59 3.44
N GLU A 109 -6.06 -4.09 3.61
CA GLU A 109 -6.82 -4.88 2.64
C GLU A 109 -6.93 -4.25 1.23
N ASN A 110 -7.09 -2.93 1.15
CA ASN A 110 -7.24 -2.21 -0.11
C ASN A 110 -5.91 -1.77 -0.73
N ALA A 111 -4.78 -2.03 -0.08
CA ALA A 111 -3.47 -1.64 -0.57
C ALA A 111 -2.86 -2.74 -1.46
N THR A 112 -2.34 -2.34 -2.62
CA THR A 112 -1.47 -3.17 -3.46
C THR A 112 -0.08 -2.58 -3.48
N ILE A 113 0.94 -3.37 -3.15
CA ILE A 113 2.34 -2.92 -3.13
C ILE A 113 3.10 -3.48 -4.32
N GLU A 114 3.70 -2.57 -5.08
CA GLU A 114 4.62 -2.87 -6.18
C GLU A 114 6.02 -2.33 -5.86
N ASN A 115 7.05 -3.08 -6.26
CA ASN A 115 8.46 -2.67 -6.20
C ASN A 115 8.97 -2.25 -4.81
N GLY A 116 8.31 -2.64 -3.73
CA GLY A 116 8.77 -2.35 -2.37
C GLY A 116 10.13 -3.00 -2.08
N LYS A 117 11.04 -2.27 -1.44
CA LYS A 117 12.34 -2.78 -0.98
C LYS A 117 12.42 -2.64 0.53
N PHE A 118 11.86 -3.63 1.23
CA PHE A 118 11.82 -3.66 2.68
C PHE A 118 13.02 -4.44 3.24
N TRP A 119 13.81 -3.78 4.06
CA TRP A 119 15.07 -4.30 4.56
C TRP A 119 15.15 -4.22 6.08
N ASP A 120 15.49 -5.33 6.73
CA ASP A 120 15.89 -5.36 8.13
C ASP A 120 17.40 -5.59 8.21
N THR A 121 18.12 -4.74 8.95
CA THR A 121 19.56 -4.82 9.11
C THR A 121 20.01 -5.79 10.19
N GLY A 122 19.09 -6.51 10.83
CA GLY A 122 19.42 -7.51 11.85
C GLY A 122 18.17 -8.11 12.51
N ASN A 123 18.32 -9.15 13.30
CA ASN A 123 17.28 -9.92 13.99
C ASN A 123 16.50 -9.11 15.06
N HIS A 124 15.91 -7.99 14.69
CA HIS A 124 15.31 -7.03 15.63
C HIS A 124 13.79 -7.20 15.83
N GLY A 125 13.19 -8.24 15.24
CA GLY A 125 11.76 -8.50 15.38
C GLY A 125 10.87 -7.61 14.50
N SER A 126 11.46 -6.87 13.57
CA SER A 126 10.71 -6.10 12.58
C SER A 126 9.93 -7.01 11.64
N SER A 127 8.72 -6.65 11.31
CA SER A 127 7.87 -7.45 10.43
C SER A 127 6.98 -6.59 9.53
N ILE A 128 6.54 -7.22 8.44
CA ILE A 128 5.44 -6.70 7.63
C ILE A 128 4.23 -7.59 7.87
N THR A 129 3.12 -6.98 8.23
CA THR A 129 1.79 -7.63 8.18
C THR A 129 1.12 -7.23 6.87
N ASN A 130 0.78 -8.22 6.05
CA ASN A 130 0.10 -8.01 4.78
C ASN A 130 -1.33 -8.55 4.84
N ASP A 131 -2.29 -7.65 4.88
CA ASP A 131 -3.72 -7.95 4.72
C ASP A 131 -4.19 -7.62 3.29
N GLY A 132 -3.38 -6.87 2.51
CA GLY A 132 -3.63 -6.47 1.14
C GLY A 132 -2.98 -7.38 0.09
N THR A 133 -2.37 -6.77 -0.93
CA THR A 133 -1.72 -7.49 -2.02
C THR A 133 -0.26 -7.06 -2.21
N ILE A 134 0.65 -8.01 -2.30
CA ILE A 134 2.03 -7.82 -2.71
C ILE A 134 2.20 -8.41 -4.11
N THR A 135 2.60 -7.59 -5.08
CA THR A 135 2.78 -8.02 -6.48
C THR A 135 4.25 -8.15 -6.88
N SER A 136 5.13 -7.36 -6.28
CA SER A 136 6.56 -7.39 -6.57
C SER A 136 7.37 -6.73 -5.45
N GLY A 137 8.71 -6.80 -5.54
CA GLY A 137 9.61 -6.16 -4.59
C GLY A 137 10.56 -7.14 -3.91
N VAL A 138 11.32 -6.64 -2.93
CA VAL A 138 12.30 -7.41 -2.14
C VAL A 138 12.00 -7.24 -0.65
N TYR A 139 11.85 -8.34 0.04
CA TYR A 139 11.43 -8.39 1.43
C TYR A 139 12.44 -9.22 2.24
N SER A 140 13.32 -8.54 2.96
CA SER A 140 14.42 -9.17 3.72
C SER A 140 14.13 -9.30 5.22
N MET A 141 12.85 -9.28 5.62
CA MET A 141 12.40 -9.48 6.99
C MET A 141 11.22 -10.45 7.03
N HIS A 142 10.77 -10.77 8.25
CA HIS A 142 9.60 -11.60 8.47
C HIS A 142 8.35 -10.95 7.85
N VAL A 143 7.63 -11.69 7.01
CA VAL A 143 6.33 -11.28 6.46
C VAL A 143 5.24 -12.19 7.05
N ILE A 144 4.23 -11.58 7.63
CA ILE A 144 3.00 -12.22 8.09
C ILE A 144 1.94 -11.92 7.04
N ASN A 145 1.57 -12.92 6.24
CA ASN A 145 0.63 -12.75 5.14
C ASN A 145 -0.74 -13.32 5.48
N HIS A 146 -1.73 -12.45 5.54
CA HIS A 146 -3.16 -12.79 5.62
C HIS A 146 -3.87 -12.49 4.29
N GLY A 147 -3.30 -11.60 3.48
CA GLY A 147 -3.80 -11.17 2.18
C GLY A 147 -3.30 -12.03 1.01
N THR A 148 -2.86 -11.38 -0.06
CA THR A 148 -2.42 -12.06 -1.29
C THR A 148 -0.98 -11.69 -1.65
N ILE A 149 -0.18 -12.69 -2.02
CA ILE A 149 1.14 -12.51 -2.63
C ILE A 149 1.06 -13.08 -4.04
N THR A 150 1.31 -12.23 -5.06
CA THR A 150 1.36 -12.65 -6.46
C THR A 150 2.76 -12.62 -7.05
N GLY A 151 3.72 -12.01 -6.35
CA GLY A 151 5.12 -11.92 -6.76
C GLY A 151 5.98 -11.32 -5.65
N GLY A 152 7.24 -11.05 -5.97
CA GLY A 152 8.23 -10.54 -5.04
C GLY A 152 9.25 -11.59 -4.61
N MET A 153 10.29 -11.12 -3.94
CA MET A 153 11.38 -11.93 -3.44
C MET A 153 11.45 -11.83 -1.91
N PHE A 154 11.44 -12.96 -1.23
CA PHE A 154 11.36 -13.07 0.22
C PHE A 154 12.57 -13.82 0.74
N SER A 155 13.56 -13.09 1.25
CA SER A 155 14.80 -13.69 1.77
C SER A 155 14.70 -14.13 3.24
N SER A 156 13.60 -13.83 3.92
CA SER A 156 13.34 -14.27 5.29
C SER A 156 12.10 -15.20 5.36
N THR A 157 11.60 -15.44 6.56
CA THR A 157 10.43 -16.30 6.77
C THR A 157 9.15 -15.58 6.35
N VAL A 158 8.27 -16.27 5.64
CA VAL A 158 6.88 -15.86 5.42
C VAL A 158 5.97 -16.80 6.22
N THR A 159 5.23 -16.24 7.18
CA THR A 159 4.12 -16.94 7.84
C THR A 159 2.86 -16.61 7.04
N ASN A 160 2.19 -17.63 6.48
CA ASN A 160 1.07 -17.41 5.58
C ASN A 160 -0.21 -18.08 6.07
N THR A 161 -1.26 -17.29 6.19
CA THR A 161 -2.65 -17.73 6.36
C THR A 161 -3.56 -17.27 5.23
N GLY A 162 -3.01 -16.42 4.34
CA GLY A 162 -3.67 -15.92 3.14
C GLY A 162 -3.38 -16.76 1.89
N THR A 163 -3.26 -16.11 0.75
CA THR A 163 -3.07 -16.75 -0.55
C THR A 163 -1.72 -16.38 -1.17
N ILE A 164 -0.97 -17.38 -1.64
CA ILE A 164 0.26 -17.19 -2.42
C ILE A 164 0.02 -17.70 -3.83
N LYS A 165 0.16 -16.81 -4.82
CA LYS A 165 0.01 -17.09 -6.26
C LYS A 165 1.32 -16.90 -7.04
N GLY A 166 2.43 -16.56 -6.39
CA GLY A 166 3.72 -16.34 -7.02
C GLY A 166 4.72 -15.80 -6.02
N GLY A 167 5.97 -15.60 -6.49
CA GLY A 167 7.09 -15.08 -5.70
C GLY A 167 8.24 -16.08 -5.58
N ILE A 168 9.38 -15.57 -5.15
CA ILE A 168 10.60 -16.33 -4.87
C ILE A 168 10.83 -16.32 -3.36
N PHE A 169 10.93 -17.50 -2.75
CA PHE A 169 11.05 -17.65 -1.30
C PHE A 169 12.33 -18.39 -0.95
N HIS A 170 13.17 -17.78 -0.10
CA HIS A 170 14.37 -18.44 0.44
C HIS A 170 14.00 -19.61 1.36
N LYS A 171 12.91 -19.48 2.10
CA LYS A 171 12.35 -20.52 2.95
C LYS A 171 10.91 -20.77 2.57
N LYS A 172 10.54 -22.05 2.44
CA LYS A 172 9.12 -22.40 2.23
C LYS A 172 8.26 -21.73 3.30
N PRO A 173 7.22 -20.98 2.92
CA PRO A 173 6.31 -20.36 3.88
C PRO A 173 5.74 -21.41 4.83
N LYS A 174 5.64 -21.07 6.12
CA LYS A 174 4.98 -21.91 7.12
C LYS A 174 3.47 -21.77 6.92
N ASP A 175 2.77 -22.87 7.18
CA ASP A 175 1.30 -22.96 7.21
C ASP A 175 0.60 -22.49 5.92
N GLY A 176 1.38 -22.44 4.81
CA GLY A 176 0.98 -21.78 3.59
C GLY A 176 -0.01 -22.58 2.76
N GLN A 177 -1.12 -21.92 2.42
CA GLN A 177 -1.92 -22.33 1.26
C GLN A 177 -1.29 -21.72 0.01
N VAL A 178 -0.79 -22.57 -0.85
CA VAL A 178 -0.41 -22.19 -2.22
C VAL A 178 -1.66 -22.37 -3.06
N ALA A 179 -1.99 -21.39 -3.89
CA ALA A 179 -3.12 -21.53 -4.80
C ALA A 179 -2.88 -22.69 -5.77
N ASP A 180 -3.97 -23.35 -6.21
CA ASP A 180 -3.89 -24.44 -7.15
C ASP A 180 -3.11 -24.06 -8.41
N GLY A 181 -2.21 -24.94 -8.84
CA GLY A 181 -1.35 -24.71 -10.01
C GLY A 181 -0.03 -23.96 -9.74
N TYR A 182 0.22 -23.56 -8.49
CA TYR A 182 1.49 -22.94 -8.10
C TYR A 182 2.32 -23.90 -7.25
N THR A 183 3.61 -23.93 -7.52
CA THR A 183 4.58 -24.74 -6.77
C THR A 183 5.70 -23.85 -6.25
N PHE A 184 6.28 -24.20 -5.10
CA PHE A 184 7.50 -23.57 -4.63
C PHE A 184 8.70 -24.20 -5.34
N GLU A 185 9.44 -23.39 -6.08
CA GLU A 185 10.77 -23.76 -6.53
C GLU A 185 11.77 -23.48 -5.40
N SER A 186 12.62 -24.46 -5.09
CA SER A 186 13.50 -24.44 -3.92
C SER A 186 14.83 -23.73 -4.14
N GLU A 187 15.04 -23.09 -5.29
CA GLU A 187 16.32 -22.49 -5.63
C GLU A 187 16.24 -20.97 -5.66
N PHE A 188 16.87 -20.37 -4.68
CA PHE A 188 17.25 -18.95 -4.73
C PHE A 188 18.31 -18.81 -5.82
N PRO A 189 18.19 -17.84 -6.73
CA PRO A 189 19.26 -17.59 -7.68
C PRO A 189 20.58 -17.34 -6.95
N ALA A 190 21.68 -17.99 -7.37
CA ALA A 190 22.97 -17.94 -6.70
C ALA A 190 23.64 -16.54 -6.71
N GLU A 191 23.00 -15.55 -7.26
CA GLU A 191 23.53 -14.19 -7.48
C GLU A 191 22.96 -13.12 -6.52
N TRP A 192 22.45 -13.54 -5.34
CA TRP A 192 21.87 -12.62 -4.33
C TRP A 192 22.59 -12.68 -3.00
#